data_793e8041cb1e9ede5b21e2b0fc9a5ea6
#
_entry.id   793e8041cb1e9ede5b21e2b0fc9a5ea6
#
_cell.length_a   1.000
_cell.length_b   1.000
_cell.length_c   1.000
_cell.angle_alpha   90.00
_cell.angle_beta   90.00
_cell.angle_gamma   90.00
#
_symmetry.space_group_name_H-M   'P 1'
#
loop_
_entity.id
_entity.type
_entity.pdbx_description
1 polymer ?
#
loop_
_entity_poly.entity_id
_entity_poly.type
_entity_poly.pdbx_seq_one_letter_code
_entity_poly.pdbx_strand_id
1 'polypeptide(L)' 'MYILTIHGKENEGAYSVEDDHGNHILYLFQEEDDATRYAMQLEDNNYPEMHVIEVEPDMMIGVCEQHGYEYTVITPN' A
#
# COMPACT_ATOMS: atom_id res chain seq x y z
N MET A 1 -1.53 1.44 -11.13
CA MET A 1 -1.68 1.93 -9.75
C MET A 1 -0.40 1.71 -8.96
N TYR A 2 -0.34 2.23 -7.76
CA TYR A 2 0.90 2.22 -6.97
C TYR A 2 0.63 1.68 -5.58
N ILE A 3 1.59 0.92 -5.05
CA ILE A 3 1.56 0.42 -3.69
C ILE A 3 2.83 0.86 -2.97
N LEU A 4 2.84 0.73 -1.65
CA LEU A 4 4.04 0.96 -0.85
C LEU A 4 4.60 -0.36 -0.37
N THR A 5 5.93 -0.47 -0.40
CA THR A 5 6.64 -1.60 0.20
C THR A 5 7.70 -1.06 1.16
N ILE A 6 8.03 -1.86 2.17
CA ILE A 6 9.06 -1.46 3.14
C ILE A 6 10.42 -1.67 2.51
N HIS A 7 11.28 -0.64 2.56
CA HIS A 7 12.64 -0.71 2.01
C HIS A 7 13.40 -1.88 2.64
N GLY A 8 13.99 -2.71 1.80
CA GLY A 8 14.72 -3.90 2.26
C GLY A 8 13.85 -5.10 2.56
N LYS A 9 12.53 -4.95 2.49
CA LYS A 9 11.57 -6.04 2.78
C LYS A 9 10.54 -6.18 1.67
N GLU A 10 10.92 -5.85 0.46
CA GLU A 10 10.01 -5.90 -0.70
C GLU A 10 9.47 -7.30 -0.94
N ASN A 11 10.21 -8.33 -0.52
CA ASN A 11 9.78 -9.72 -0.65
C ASN A 11 8.64 -10.10 0.30
N GLU A 12 8.38 -9.29 1.31
CA GLU A 12 7.31 -9.56 2.29
C GLU A 12 5.96 -9.04 1.83
N GLY A 13 5.91 -8.35 0.69
CA GLY A 13 4.68 -7.87 0.10
C GLY A 13 4.43 -6.39 0.37
N ALA A 14 3.22 -5.97 0.03
CA ALA A 14 2.84 -4.57 0.13
C ALA A 14 2.52 -4.18 1.56
N TYR A 15 2.79 -2.91 1.88
CA TYR A 15 2.37 -2.34 3.16
C TYR A 15 0.84 -2.27 3.21
N SER A 16 0.28 -2.72 4.32
CA SER A 16 -1.15 -2.66 4.56
C SER A 16 -1.41 -2.04 5.92
N VAL A 17 -2.61 -1.47 6.06
CA VAL A 17 -3.05 -0.88 7.32
C VAL A 17 -3.97 -1.88 8.03
N GLU A 18 -3.78 -2.07 9.32
CA GLU A 18 -4.63 -2.94 10.11
C GLU A 18 -5.72 -2.10 10.77
N ASP A 19 -6.98 -2.52 10.61
CA ASP A 19 -8.11 -1.83 11.24
C ASP A 19 -8.33 -2.33 12.67
N ASP A 20 -9.37 -1.81 13.33
CA ASP A 20 -9.68 -2.15 14.72
C ASP A 20 -10.10 -3.61 14.91
N HIS A 21 -10.46 -4.29 13.83
CA HIS A 21 -10.89 -5.69 13.87
C HIS A 21 -9.80 -6.66 13.43
N GLY A 22 -8.58 -6.16 13.18
CA GLY A 22 -7.47 -6.99 12.75
C GLY A 22 -7.46 -7.28 11.26
N ASN A 23 -8.31 -6.63 10.48
CA ASN A 23 -8.31 -6.80 9.03
C ASN A 23 -7.20 -5.97 8.40
N HIS A 24 -6.56 -6.54 7.39
CA HIS A 24 -5.52 -5.83 6.65
C HIS A 24 -6.14 -5.15 5.42
N ILE A 25 -5.86 -3.87 5.27
CA ILE A 25 -6.37 -3.05 4.16
C ILE A 25 -5.19 -2.58 3.33
N LEU A 26 -5.15 -3.01 2.07
CA LEU A 26 -4.11 -2.58 1.13
C LEU A 26 -4.56 -1.27 0.49
N TYR A 27 -3.68 -0.27 0.51
CA TYR A 27 -3.94 0.99 -0.16
C TYR A 27 -3.38 0.95 -1.57
N LEU A 28 -4.25 1.13 -2.55
CA LEU A 28 -3.88 1.25 -3.95
C LEU A 28 -4.00 2.71 -4.35
N PHE A 29 -2.87 3.34 -4.67
CA PHE A 29 -2.84 4.75 -5.04
C PHE A 29 -2.97 4.88 -6.55
N GLN A 30 -3.89 5.72 -6.98
CA GLN A 30 -4.08 5.97 -8.41
C GLN A 30 -2.94 6.79 -9.00
N GLU A 31 -2.39 7.73 -8.20
CA GLU A 31 -1.31 8.61 -8.62
C GLU A 31 -0.04 8.34 -7.81
N GLU A 32 1.11 8.36 -8.50
CA GLU A 32 2.40 8.16 -7.84
C GLU A 32 2.67 9.24 -6.79
N ASP A 33 2.28 10.48 -7.08
CA ASP A 33 2.51 11.60 -6.15
C ASP A 33 1.81 11.38 -4.81
N ASP A 34 0.60 10.84 -4.84
CA ASP A 34 -0.15 10.57 -3.61
C ASP A 34 0.52 9.46 -2.79
N ALA A 35 1.00 8.41 -3.47
CA ALA A 35 1.72 7.33 -2.80
C ALA A 35 3.00 7.85 -2.16
N THR A 36 3.75 8.69 -2.87
CA THR A 36 4.98 9.27 -2.37
C THR A 36 4.72 10.14 -1.15
N ARG A 37 3.67 10.97 -1.21
CA ARG A 37 3.30 11.84 -0.10
C ARG A 37 2.91 11.03 1.13
N TYR A 38 2.17 9.96 0.95
CA TYR A 38 1.79 9.08 2.05
C TYR A 38 3.01 8.41 2.67
N ALA A 39 3.94 7.96 1.83
CA ALA A 39 5.19 7.36 2.31
C ALA A 39 5.99 8.35 3.17
N MET A 40 6.06 9.62 2.74
CA MET A 40 6.77 10.64 3.50
C MET A 40 6.11 10.89 4.85
N GLN A 41 4.78 10.88 4.91
CA GLN A 41 4.05 11.02 6.17
C GLN A 41 4.35 9.87 7.13
N LEU A 42 4.44 8.65 6.62
CA LEU A 42 4.77 7.49 7.44
C LEU A 42 6.18 7.60 7.99
N GLU A 43 7.13 8.02 7.17
CA GLU A 43 8.52 8.20 7.62
C GLU A 43 8.61 9.28 8.70
N ASP A 44 7.83 10.35 8.57
CA ASP A 44 7.77 11.40 9.60
C ASP A 44 7.22 10.89 10.93
N ASN A 45 6.46 9.80 10.90
CA ASN A 45 5.90 9.18 12.10
C ASN A 45 6.72 7.97 12.57
N ASN A 46 8.00 7.92 12.21
CA ASN A 46 8.96 6.90 12.64
C ASN A 46 8.72 5.52 12.02
N TYR A 47 7.99 5.45 10.93
CA TYR A 47 7.91 4.21 10.15
C TYR A 47 9.16 4.02 9.31
N PRO A 48 9.47 2.78 8.91
CA PRO A 48 10.60 2.54 8.02
C PRO A 48 10.42 3.23 6.68
N GLU A 49 11.53 3.43 5.97
CA GLU A 49 11.50 3.98 4.62
C GLU A 49 10.66 3.11 3.71
N MET A 50 9.83 3.73 2.87
CA MET A 50 8.94 3.03 1.95
C MET A 50 9.36 3.27 0.51
N HIS A 51 9.13 2.25 -0.33
CA HIS A 51 9.30 2.38 -1.78
C HIS A 51 7.93 2.40 -2.44
N VAL A 52 7.79 3.23 -3.47
CA VAL A 52 6.57 3.30 -4.29
C VAL A 52 6.77 2.38 -5.50
N ILE A 53 5.89 1.41 -5.66
CA ILE A 53 5.98 0.41 -6.71
C ILE A 53 4.74 0.48 -7.59
N GLU A 54 4.94 0.54 -8.90
CA GLU A 54 3.81 0.48 -9.85
C GLU A 54 3.34 -0.95 -10.00
N VAL A 55 2.02 -1.17 -9.97
CA VAL A 55 1.43 -2.50 -10.08
C VAL A 55 0.20 -2.47 -10.99
N GLU A 56 -0.11 -3.64 -11.56
CA GLU A 56 -1.36 -3.86 -12.29
C GLU A 56 -2.52 -3.94 -11.29
N PRO A 57 -3.55 -3.07 -11.42
CA PRO A 57 -4.65 -3.07 -10.46
C PRO A 57 -5.39 -4.40 -10.39
N ASP A 58 -5.69 -5.01 -11.53
CA ASP A 58 -6.44 -6.27 -11.55
C ASP A 58 -5.67 -7.40 -10.86
N MET A 59 -4.36 -7.43 -11.04
CA MET A 59 -3.49 -8.41 -10.39
C MET A 59 -3.52 -8.22 -8.87
N MET A 60 -3.40 -6.98 -8.42
CA MET A 60 -3.39 -6.70 -6.98
C MET A 60 -4.73 -6.98 -6.31
N ILE A 61 -5.82 -6.68 -6.99
CA ILE A 61 -7.16 -7.00 -6.48
C ILE A 61 -7.31 -8.52 -6.35
N GLY A 62 -6.83 -9.28 -7.34
CA GLY A 62 -6.85 -10.74 -7.28
C GLY A 62 -6.03 -11.29 -6.12
N VAL A 63 -4.86 -10.71 -5.87
CA VAL A 63 -4.01 -11.10 -4.74
C VAL A 63 -4.72 -10.83 -3.41
N CYS A 64 -5.36 -9.66 -3.29
CA CYS A 64 -6.11 -9.33 -2.08
C CYS A 64 -7.25 -10.32 -1.84
N GLU A 65 -8.00 -10.65 -2.87
CA GLU A 65 -9.10 -11.61 -2.76
C GLU A 65 -8.59 -13.00 -2.36
N GLN A 66 -7.47 -13.42 -2.94
CA GLN A 66 -6.90 -14.73 -2.67
C GLN A 66 -6.43 -14.85 -1.23
N HIS A 67 -5.91 -13.78 -0.65
CA HIS A 67 -5.37 -13.79 0.71
C HIS A 67 -6.35 -13.25 1.76
N GLY A 68 -7.56 -12.88 1.36
CA GLY A 68 -8.55 -12.36 2.28
C GLY A 68 -8.27 -10.95 2.75
N TYR A 69 -7.50 -10.17 2.01
CA TYR A 69 -7.22 -8.77 2.34
C TYR A 69 -8.29 -7.88 1.73
N GLU A 70 -8.60 -6.80 2.44
CA GLU A 70 -9.40 -5.72 1.89
C GLU A 70 -8.49 -4.75 1.14
N TYR A 71 -9.08 -3.94 0.27
CA TYR A 71 -8.31 -2.90 -0.43
C TYR A 71 -9.14 -1.64 -0.57
N THR A 72 -8.44 -0.52 -0.67
CA THR A 72 -9.05 0.80 -0.87
C THR A 72 -8.26 1.52 -1.94
N VAL A 73 -8.95 2.08 -2.93
CA VAL A 73 -8.33 2.88 -3.99
C VAL A 73 -8.28 4.34 -3.53
N ILE A 74 -7.08 4.89 -3.47
CA ILE A 74 -6.86 6.28 -3.09
C ILE A 74 -6.80 7.10 -4.36
N THR A 75 -7.76 8.00 -4.53
CA THR A 75 -7.84 8.86 -5.72
C THR A 75 -7.39 10.27 -5.37
N PRO A 76 -6.87 11.03 -6.35
CA PRO A 76 -6.52 12.43 -6.09
C PRO A 76 -7.78 13.25 -5.84
N ASN A 77 -7.62 14.27 -5.04
CA ASN A 77 -8.71 15.22 -4.75
C ASN A 77 -8.80 16.30 -5.83
#